data_7d28a3a1fb5ef14a47221edcfeb74103
#
_entry.id   7d28a3a1fb5ef14a47221edcfeb74103
#
_cell.length_a   1.000
_cell.length_b   1.000
_cell.length_c   1.000
_cell.angle_alpha   90.00
_cell.angle_beta   90.00
_cell.angle_gamma   90.00
#
_symmetry.space_group_name_H-M   'P 1'
#
loop_
_entity.id
_entity.type
_entity.pdbx_description
1 polymer ?
#
loop_
_entity_poly.entity_id
_entity_poly.type
_entity_poly.pdbx_seq_one_letter_code
_entity_poly.pdbx_strand_id
1 'polypeptide(L)'
;MQFSADIATSADLRSRHQALRKRFIAGIAKRLLDIEAAPSATVRAQLLHQLTGAALNFKAEALGNLARAHESALTKDFKGNWPACLALLHTELRRLESESE
;
A
#
# COMPACT_ATOMS: atom_id res chain seq x y z
N MET A 1 -37.19 -1.66 -15.66
CA MET A 1 -35.98 -1.54 -16.50
C MET A 1 -34.82 -0.88 -15.77
N GLN A 2 -35.03 0.24 -15.09
CA GLN A 2 -33.95 0.92 -14.35
C GLN A 2 -33.42 0.07 -13.20
N PHE A 3 -34.27 -0.71 -12.54
CA PHE A 3 -33.83 -1.55 -11.42
C PHE A 3 -32.82 -2.64 -11.84
N SER A 4 -33.03 -3.25 -12.99
CA SER A 4 -32.10 -4.26 -13.51
C SER A 4 -30.74 -3.63 -13.86
N ALA A 5 -30.77 -2.42 -14.42
CA ALA A 5 -29.56 -1.69 -14.76
C ALA A 5 -28.79 -1.29 -13.48
N ASP A 6 -29.52 -0.84 -12.45
CA ASP A 6 -28.91 -0.45 -11.18
C ASP A 6 -28.26 -1.64 -10.47
N ILE A 7 -28.91 -2.81 -10.48
CA ILE A 7 -28.35 -4.03 -9.89
C ILE A 7 -27.10 -4.46 -10.65
N ALA A 8 -27.16 -4.47 -11.99
CA ALA A 8 -26.01 -4.80 -12.82
C ALA A 8 -24.86 -3.81 -12.58
N THR A 9 -25.17 -2.52 -12.47
CA THR A 9 -24.17 -1.49 -12.20
C THR A 9 -23.50 -1.68 -10.85
N SER A 10 -24.25 -2.04 -9.80
CA SER A 10 -23.69 -2.31 -8.48
C SER A 10 -22.74 -3.50 -8.51
N ALA A 11 -23.13 -4.59 -9.18
CA ALA A 11 -22.28 -5.78 -9.32
C ALA A 11 -21.01 -5.43 -10.11
N ASP A 12 -21.14 -4.65 -11.17
CA ASP A 12 -20.02 -4.21 -12.00
C ASP A 12 -19.07 -3.33 -11.21
N LEU A 13 -19.58 -2.41 -10.40
CA LEU A 13 -18.77 -1.55 -9.55
C LEU A 13 -17.99 -2.36 -8.51
N ARG A 14 -18.61 -3.37 -7.91
CA ARG A 14 -17.92 -4.26 -6.97
C ARG A 14 -16.79 -5.01 -7.67
N SER A 15 -17.04 -5.54 -8.84
CA SER A 15 -16.01 -6.25 -9.62
C SER A 15 -14.85 -5.33 -9.97
N ARG A 16 -15.15 -4.11 -10.39
CA ARG A 16 -14.12 -3.10 -10.71
C ARG A 16 -13.32 -2.73 -9.47
N HIS A 17 -13.99 -2.55 -8.34
CA HIS A 17 -13.33 -2.21 -7.08
C HIS A 17 -12.39 -3.33 -6.64
N GLN A 18 -12.83 -4.58 -6.74
CA GLN A 18 -12.00 -5.73 -6.43
C GLN A 18 -10.80 -5.84 -7.37
N ALA A 19 -10.99 -5.59 -8.66
CA ALA A 19 -9.91 -5.60 -9.63
C ALA A 19 -8.88 -4.51 -9.34
N LEU A 20 -9.35 -3.31 -8.99
CA LEU A 20 -8.47 -2.20 -8.62
C LEU A 20 -7.69 -2.52 -7.34
N ARG A 21 -8.37 -3.12 -6.35
CA ARG A 21 -7.72 -3.52 -5.11
C ARG A 21 -6.64 -4.57 -5.36
N LYS A 22 -6.91 -5.56 -6.21
CA LYS A 22 -5.92 -6.57 -6.57
C LYS A 22 -4.70 -5.93 -7.27
N ARG A 23 -4.94 -4.98 -8.17
CA ARG A 23 -3.86 -4.23 -8.83
C ARG A 23 -3.04 -3.43 -7.83
N PHE A 24 -3.71 -2.78 -6.89
CA PHE A 24 -3.03 -2.04 -5.84
C PHE A 24 -2.13 -2.96 -5.03
N ILE A 25 -2.65 -4.10 -4.57
CA ILE A 25 -1.89 -5.06 -3.77
C ILE A 25 -0.70 -5.61 -4.56
N ALA A 26 -0.90 -5.96 -5.83
CA ALA A 26 0.19 -6.40 -6.70
C ALA A 26 1.25 -5.31 -6.86
N GLY A 27 0.81 -4.05 -6.96
CA GLY A 27 1.71 -2.90 -7.05
C GLY A 27 2.51 -2.64 -5.78
N ILE A 28 2.01 -3.05 -4.61
CA ILE A 28 2.74 -2.87 -3.35
C ILE A 28 4.06 -3.64 -3.38
N ALA A 29 4.05 -4.87 -3.89
CA ALA A 29 5.27 -5.68 -3.97
C ALA A 29 6.37 -4.94 -4.74
N LYS A 30 6.01 -4.35 -5.88
CA LYS A 30 6.95 -3.55 -6.67
C LYS A 30 7.41 -2.30 -5.92
N ARG A 31 6.47 -1.61 -5.25
CA ARG A 31 6.81 -0.42 -4.45
C ARG A 31 7.79 -0.75 -3.34
N LEU A 32 7.63 -1.89 -2.67
CA LEU A 32 8.54 -2.32 -1.62
C LEU A 32 9.93 -2.62 -2.17
N LEU A 33 10.03 -3.21 -3.36
CA LEU A 33 11.32 -3.40 -4.03
C LEU A 33 11.99 -2.07 -4.33
N ASP A 34 11.25 -1.10 -4.83
CA ASP A 34 11.77 0.24 -5.13
C ASP A 34 12.24 0.96 -3.85
N ILE A 35 11.48 0.82 -2.76
CA ILE A 35 11.82 1.41 -1.46
C ILE A 35 13.11 0.77 -0.93
N GLU A 36 13.22 -0.56 -1.05
CA GLU A 36 14.41 -1.29 -0.63
C GLU A 36 15.64 -0.88 -1.43
N ALA A 37 15.47 -0.69 -2.74
CA ALA A 37 16.55 -0.33 -3.66
C ALA A 37 16.85 1.17 -3.70
N ALA A 38 16.15 1.99 -2.93
CA ALA A 38 16.33 3.45 -2.98
C ALA A 38 17.78 3.83 -2.68
N PRO A 39 18.36 4.74 -3.52
CA PRO A 39 19.79 5.08 -3.39
C PRO A 39 20.11 5.98 -2.20
N SER A 40 19.10 6.58 -1.57
CA SER A 40 19.31 7.49 -0.43
C SER A 40 18.10 7.47 0.49
N ALA A 41 18.29 7.95 1.71
CA ALA A 41 17.20 8.11 2.68
C ALA A 41 16.14 9.08 2.17
N THR A 42 16.54 10.12 1.45
CA THR A 42 15.62 11.10 0.87
C THR A 42 14.69 10.45 -0.15
N VAL A 43 15.23 9.67 -1.07
CA VAL A 43 14.44 8.96 -2.08
C VAL A 43 13.54 7.93 -1.41
N ARG A 44 14.05 7.21 -0.42
CA ARG A 44 13.28 6.22 0.33
C ARG A 44 12.09 6.88 1.04
N ALA A 45 12.32 8.02 1.67
CA ALA A 45 11.24 8.78 2.33
C ALA A 45 10.17 9.21 1.34
N GLN A 46 10.54 9.66 0.14
CA GLN A 46 9.60 10.04 -0.89
C GLN A 46 8.75 8.84 -1.35
N LEU A 47 9.38 7.68 -1.52
CA LEU A 47 8.68 6.47 -1.93
C LEU A 47 7.73 5.99 -0.83
N LEU A 48 8.13 6.09 0.44
CA LEU A 48 7.26 5.77 1.57
C LEU A 48 6.07 6.73 1.65
N HIS A 49 6.29 8.01 1.35
CA HIS A 49 5.22 9.00 1.31
C HIS A 49 4.19 8.64 0.24
N GLN A 50 4.64 8.24 -0.93
CA GLN A 50 3.76 7.80 -2.02
C GLN A 50 2.99 6.53 -1.63
N LEU A 51 3.64 5.60 -0.96
CA LEU A 51 2.99 4.38 -0.47
C LEU A 51 1.92 4.72 0.57
N THR A 52 2.19 5.65 1.47
CA THR A 52 1.22 6.12 2.46
C THR A 52 -0.05 6.62 1.77
N GLY A 53 0.09 7.50 0.79
CA GLY A 53 -1.03 8.05 0.06
C GLY A 53 -1.84 6.99 -0.67
N ALA A 54 -1.15 6.08 -1.37
CA ALA A 54 -1.81 4.99 -2.09
C ALA A 54 -2.55 4.05 -1.13
N ALA A 55 -1.91 3.69 0.00
CA ALA A 55 -2.50 2.79 0.98
C ALA A 55 -3.77 3.39 1.60
N LEU A 56 -3.73 4.65 1.99
CA LEU A 56 -4.90 5.33 2.57
C LEU A 56 -6.03 5.47 1.56
N ASN A 57 -5.70 5.72 0.29
CA ASN A 57 -6.69 5.82 -0.78
C ASN A 57 -7.47 4.51 -0.97
N PHE A 58 -6.84 3.36 -0.73
CA PHE A 58 -7.48 2.05 -0.81
C PHE A 58 -7.89 1.50 0.56
N LYS A 59 -7.92 2.36 1.59
CA LYS A 59 -8.32 2.02 2.96
C LYS A 59 -7.45 0.94 3.60
N ALA A 60 -6.22 0.81 3.15
CA ALA A 60 -5.23 -0.07 3.78
C ALA A 60 -4.52 0.70 4.90
N GLU A 61 -5.25 0.99 5.96
CA GLU A 61 -4.82 1.91 7.02
C GLU A 61 -3.56 1.44 7.74
N ALA A 62 -3.48 0.16 8.06
CA ALA A 62 -2.31 -0.39 8.75
C ALA A 62 -1.04 -0.19 7.92
N LEU A 63 -1.11 -0.47 6.62
CA LEU A 63 0.02 -0.26 5.72
C LEU A 63 0.38 1.23 5.61
N GLY A 64 -0.63 2.09 5.47
CA GLY A 64 -0.43 3.53 5.38
C GLY A 64 0.22 4.10 6.64
N ASN A 65 -0.22 3.65 7.80
CA ASN A 65 0.33 4.10 9.09
C ASN A 65 1.78 3.63 9.27
N LEU A 66 2.10 2.39 8.87
CA LEU A 66 3.46 1.89 8.89
C LEU A 66 4.38 2.70 7.98
N ALA A 67 3.94 2.94 6.74
CA ALA A 67 4.72 3.71 5.78
C ALA A 67 4.97 5.13 6.28
N ARG A 68 3.95 5.76 6.86
CA ARG A 68 4.07 7.10 7.44
C ARG A 68 5.06 7.14 8.60
N ALA A 69 4.99 6.13 9.48
CA ALA A 69 5.90 6.04 10.63
C ALA A 69 7.34 5.90 10.18
N HIS A 70 7.59 5.08 9.16
CA HIS A 70 8.95 4.88 8.63
C HIS A 70 9.46 6.12 7.90
N GLU A 71 8.60 6.81 7.15
CA GLU A 71 8.94 8.08 6.52
C GLU A 71 9.35 9.11 7.57
N SER A 72 8.54 9.26 8.62
CA SER A 72 8.81 10.20 9.70
C SER A 72 10.14 9.88 10.40
N ALA A 73 10.42 8.60 10.62
CA ALA A 73 11.68 8.17 11.22
C ALA A 73 12.88 8.55 10.35
N LEU A 74 12.78 8.36 9.04
CA LEU A 74 13.86 8.70 8.10
C LEU A 74 14.12 10.21 8.05
N THR A 75 13.07 11.03 8.13
CA THR A 75 13.21 12.48 8.08
C THR A 75 13.74 13.06 9.39
N LYS A 76 13.74 12.30 10.49
CA LYS A 76 14.25 12.71 11.78
C LYS A 76 15.63 12.14 12.09
N ASP A 77 16.42 11.85 11.07
CA ASP A 77 17.75 11.27 11.22
C ASP A 77 17.72 9.95 12.00
N PHE A 78 16.79 9.12 11.64
CA PHE A 78 16.57 7.83 12.29
C PHE A 78 17.73 6.87 12.03
N LYS A 79 18.33 6.40 13.13
CA LYS A 79 19.40 5.40 13.09
C LYS A 79 18.85 4.00 13.40
N GLY A 80 17.60 3.76 13.10
CA GLY A 80 16.93 2.52 13.42
C GLY A 80 17.25 1.39 12.46
N ASN A 81 16.70 0.23 12.77
CA ASN A 81 16.90 -0.99 12.01
C ASN A 81 15.99 -1.02 10.79
N TRP A 82 16.51 -0.55 9.65
CA TRP A 82 15.76 -0.53 8.39
C TRP A 82 15.29 -1.93 7.95
N PRO A 83 16.10 -3.01 8.06
CA PRO A 83 15.60 -4.34 7.73
C PRO A 83 14.36 -4.76 8.53
N ALA A 84 14.27 -4.39 9.82
CA ALA A 84 13.08 -4.67 10.62
C ALA A 84 11.87 -3.89 10.13
N CYS A 85 12.05 -2.62 9.74
CA CYS A 85 10.99 -1.79 9.15
C CYS A 85 10.47 -2.42 7.86
N LEU A 86 11.37 -2.83 6.98
CA LEU A 86 11.03 -3.46 5.72
C LEU A 86 10.27 -4.79 5.95
N ALA A 87 10.69 -5.56 6.95
CA ALA A 87 10.00 -6.80 7.31
C ALA A 87 8.55 -6.55 7.74
N LEU A 88 8.29 -5.48 8.48
CA LEU A 88 6.93 -5.11 8.87
C LEU A 88 6.07 -4.75 7.66
N LEU A 89 6.63 -4.04 6.69
CA LEU A 89 5.93 -3.69 5.46
C LEU A 89 5.58 -4.96 4.66
N HIS A 90 6.52 -5.89 4.54
CA HIS A 90 6.28 -7.16 3.86
C HIS A 90 5.24 -8.01 4.58
N THR A 91 5.22 -8.00 5.90
CA THR A 91 4.22 -8.70 6.70
C THR A 91 2.82 -8.15 6.41
N GLU A 92 2.68 -6.82 6.34
CA GLU A 92 1.40 -6.19 6.00
C GLU A 92 0.97 -6.52 4.56
N LEU A 93 1.92 -6.58 3.63
CA LEU A 93 1.60 -6.98 2.26
C LEU A 93 1.02 -8.39 2.23
N ARG A 94 1.65 -9.33 2.92
CA ARG A 94 1.15 -10.71 2.99
C ARG A 94 -0.23 -10.79 3.60
N ARG A 95 -0.50 -9.99 4.63
CA ARG A 95 -1.83 -9.93 5.25
C ARG A 95 -2.88 -9.44 4.25
N LEU A 96 -2.57 -8.40 3.50
CA LEU A 96 -3.48 -7.86 2.47
C LEU A 96 -3.71 -8.86 1.35
N GLU A 97 -2.68 -9.57 0.92
CA GLU A 97 -2.81 -10.62 -0.09
C GLU A 97 -3.74 -11.73 0.38
N SER A 98 -3.60 -12.13 1.65
CA SER A 98 -4.44 -13.17 2.26
C SER A 98 -5.91 -12.74 2.33
N GLU A 99 -6.18 -11.49 2.67
CA GLU A 99 -7.53 -10.95 2.74
C GLU A 99 -8.20 -10.84 1.36
N SER A 100 -7.41 -10.75 0.30
CA SER A 100 -7.93 -10.59 -1.06
C SER A 100 -8.33 -11.91 -1.72
N GLU A 101 -7.97 -13.01 -1.11
CA GLU A 101 -8.38 -14.34 -1.58
C GLU A 101 -9.78 -14.67 -1.03
#